data_ce0348762de378a9b6d462af58a7ee2f
#
_entry.id   ce0348762de378a9b6d462af58a7ee2f
#
_cell.length_a   1.000
_cell.length_b   1.000
_cell.length_c   1.000
_cell.angle_alpha   90.00
_cell.angle_beta   90.00
_cell.angle_gamma   90.00
#
_symmetry.space_group_name_H-M   'P 1'
#
loop_
_entity.id
_entity.type
_entity.pdbx_description
1 polymer ?
#
loop_
_entity_poly.entity_id
_entity_poly.type
_entity_poly.pdbx_seq_one_letter_code
_entity_poly.pdbx_strand_id
1 'polypeptide(L)'
;NDVNLSAAITDNNIPIHPEGNTQQLQEFDKVFIQLSQNRQQLIMGDYEIYRPPGYFMNYYKKLQGASYTGAFDLYGGTFTSGLSLAVAKGNYSRQDIPIIEGNQGPYKLKGNNGETFIIILAGTERVYIDGKLMVRGAENDYIIDYNAGEIAFTTKVLLTKDKRVQIEFEYSDKNY
;
A
#
# COMPACT_ATOMS: atom_id res chain seq x y z
N ASN A 1 -11.79 -34.07 -6.52
CA ASN A 1 -11.54 -32.75 -7.13
C ASN A 1 -12.16 -31.66 -6.25
N ASP A 2 -11.51 -31.34 -5.14
CA ASP A 2 -12.07 -30.39 -4.18
C ASP A 2 -11.66 -28.98 -4.59
N VAL A 3 -12.65 -28.09 -4.68
CA VAL A 3 -12.46 -26.65 -4.89
C VAL A 3 -12.47 -26.00 -3.52
N ASN A 4 -11.39 -25.33 -3.16
CA ASN A 4 -11.32 -24.55 -1.94
C ASN A 4 -11.80 -23.12 -2.20
N LEU A 5 -12.81 -22.68 -1.46
CA LEU A 5 -13.30 -21.30 -1.45
C LEU A 5 -12.80 -20.62 -0.18
N SER A 6 -12.10 -19.52 -0.34
CA SER A 6 -11.73 -18.62 0.74
C SER A 6 -12.26 -17.22 0.44
N ALA A 7 -12.95 -16.63 1.39
CA ALA A 7 -13.35 -15.24 1.31
C ALA A 7 -12.89 -14.54 2.60
N ALA A 8 -12.31 -13.38 2.48
CA ALA A 8 -11.90 -12.59 3.62
C ALA A 8 -12.22 -11.11 3.40
N ILE A 9 -12.64 -10.48 4.49
CA ILE A 9 -12.67 -9.04 4.65
C ILE A 9 -11.61 -8.78 5.71
N THR A 10 -10.50 -8.16 5.33
CA THR A 10 -9.41 -7.87 6.26
C THR A 10 -9.37 -6.38 6.48
N ASP A 11 -9.59 -5.97 7.71
CA ASP A 11 -9.23 -4.65 8.18
C ASP A 11 -7.70 -4.61 8.29
N ASN A 12 -7.04 -3.71 7.58
CA ASN A 12 -5.63 -3.42 7.81
C ASN A 12 -5.54 -2.66 9.12
N ASN A 13 -5.48 -3.38 10.23
CA ASN A 13 -5.36 -2.84 11.58
C ASN A 13 -4.34 -1.69 11.65
N ILE A 14 -4.85 -0.50 11.55
CA ILE A 14 -4.17 0.69 12.01
C ILE A 14 -4.37 0.62 13.54
N PRO A 15 -3.31 0.61 14.36
CA PRO A 15 -3.44 0.63 15.81
C PRO A 15 -3.82 2.03 16.28
N ILE A 16 -5.02 2.45 15.90
CA ILE A 16 -5.69 3.64 16.42
C ILE A 16 -6.93 3.10 17.09
N HIS A 17 -7.11 3.44 18.38
CA HIS A 17 -8.33 3.13 19.09
C HIS A 17 -9.51 3.66 18.27
N PRO A 18 -10.46 2.81 17.84
CA PRO A 18 -11.60 3.26 17.08
C PRO A 18 -12.53 4.04 18.03
N GLU A 19 -12.38 5.34 18.04
CA GLU A 19 -13.46 6.20 18.49
C GLU A 19 -14.43 6.34 17.32
N GLY A 20 -15.42 5.45 17.25
CA GLY A 20 -16.44 5.50 16.22
C GLY A 20 -16.96 4.13 15.78
N ASN A 21 -18.14 4.10 15.27
CA ASN A 21 -18.91 2.92 14.91
C ASN A 21 -18.23 2.17 13.74
N THR A 22 -17.46 1.12 14.04
CA THR A 22 -16.64 0.32 13.11
C THR A 22 -17.46 -0.63 12.22
N GLN A 23 -18.75 -0.40 12.06
CA GLN A 23 -19.61 -1.24 11.21
C GLN A 23 -19.65 -0.83 9.74
N GLN A 24 -18.97 0.24 9.33
CA GLN A 24 -18.85 0.63 7.93
C GLN A 24 -17.50 0.14 7.39
N LEU A 25 -17.55 -0.67 6.32
CA LEU A 25 -16.38 -1.01 5.52
C LEU A 25 -15.67 0.28 5.12
N GLN A 26 -14.46 0.48 5.65
CA GLN A 26 -13.65 1.61 5.27
C GLN A 26 -13.04 1.33 3.88
N GLU A 27 -12.81 2.37 3.12
CA GLU A 27 -12.26 2.30 1.75
C GLU A 27 -10.90 1.56 1.66
N PHE A 28 -10.32 1.23 2.81
CA PHE A 28 -9.02 0.58 2.98
C PHE A 28 -9.11 -0.90 3.32
N ASP A 29 -10.32 -1.41 3.57
CA ASP A 29 -10.52 -2.81 3.85
C ASP A 29 -10.23 -3.64 2.60
N LYS A 30 -9.50 -4.71 2.78
CA LYS A 30 -9.23 -5.65 1.71
C LYS A 30 -10.38 -6.65 1.62
N VAL A 31 -11.15 -6.55 0.55
CA VAL A 31 -12.25 -7.46 0.26
C VAL A 31 -11.88 -8.33 -0.93
N PHE A 32 -11.76 -9.63 -0.72
CA PHE A 32 -11.46 -10.55 -1.80
C PHE A 32 -12.16 -11.89 -1.65
N ILE A 33 -12.37 -12.55 -2.78
CA ILE A 33 -12.81 -13.93 -2.90
C ILE A 33 -11.72 -14.69 -3.64
N GLN A 34 -11.25 -15.77 -3.06
CA GLN A 34 -10.25 -16.65 -3.67
C GLN A 34 -10.83 -18.03 -3.89
N LEU A 35 -10.76 -18.51 -5.11
CA LEU A 35 -11.05 -19.86 -5.51
C LEU A 35 -9.74 -20.56 -5.84
N SER A 36 -9.50 -21.71 -5.27
CA SER A 36 -8.30 -22.50 -5.58
C SER A 36 -8.63 -23.97 -5.78
N GLN A 37 -8.05 -24.56 -6.81
CA GLN A 37 -8.16 -25.97 -7.13
C GLN A 37 -6.82 -26.47 -7.69
N ASN A 38 -6.22 -27.46 -7.05
CA ASN A 38 -4.91 -27.99 -7.38
C ASN A 38 -3.86 -26.85 -7.42
N ARG A 39 -3.28 -26.61 -8.61
CA ARG A 39 -2.30 -25.54 -8.87
C ARG A 39 -2.91 -24.34 -9.62
N GLN A 40 -4.21 -24.17 -9.52
CA GLN A 40 -4.95 -23.05 -10.12
C GLN A 40 -5.54 -22.18 -9.04
N GLN A 41 -5.52 -20.89 -9.23
CA GLN A 41 -6.04 -19.90 -8.30
C GLN A 41 -6.68 -18.75 -9.05
N LEU A 42 -7.88 -18.37 -8.64
CA LEU A 42 -8.59 -17.19 -9.09
C LEU A 42 -8.84 -16.30 -7.87
N ILE A 43 -8.39 -15.07 -7.91
CA ILE A 43 -8.66 -14.04 -6.92
C ILE A 43 -9.55 -12.99 -7.57
N MET A 44 -10.63 -12.61 -6.91
CA MET A 44 -11.54 -11.53 -7.32
C MET A 44 -11.70 -10.54 -6.17
N GLY A 45 -11.63 -9.25 -6.46
CA GLY A 45 -11.66 -8.18 -5.48
C GLY A 45 -10.31 -7.49 -5.33
N ASP A 46 -9.93 -7.21 -4.10
CA ASP A 46 -8.67 -6.51 -3.81
C ASP A 46 -7.50 -7.49 -3.78
N TYR A 47 -6.47 -7.23 -4.56
CA TYR A 47 -5.24 -8.00 -4.55
C TYR A 47 -4.02 -7.11 -4.76
N GLU A 48 -2.87 -7.66 -4.40
CA GLU A 48 -1.59 -6.98 -4.49
C GLU A 48 -0.74 -7.61 -5.57
N ILE A 49 -0.20 -6.78 -6.46
CA ILE A 49 0.88 -7.20 -7.34
C ILE A 49 2.18 -6.79 -6.70
N TYR A 50 3.00 -7.78 -6.40
CA TYR A 50 4.33 -7.60 -5.85
C TYR A 50 5.36 -8.22 -6.78
N ARG A 51 6.38 -7.47 -7.12
CA ARG A 51 7.57 -8.00 -7.75
C ARG A 51 8.74 -7.86 -6.78
N PRO A 52 9.47 -8.95 -6.50
CA PRO A 52 10.62 -8.91 -5.61
C PRO A 52 11.59 -7.82 -6.03
N PRO A 53 12.27 -7.16 -5.09
CA PRO A 53 13.24 -6.12 -5.40
C PRO A 53 14.33 -6.68 -6.30
N GLY A 54 14.39 -6.16 -7.52
CA GLY A 54 15.44 -6.44 -8.49
C GLY A 54 16.22 -5.16 -8.75
N TYR A 55 17.36 -5.27 -9.44
CA TYR A 55 18.24 -4.13 -9.72
C TYR A 55 17.50 -3.00 -10.48
N PHE A 56 16.53 -3.33 -11.35
CA PHE A 56 15.83 -2.35 -12.21
C PHE A 56 14.32 -2.23 -11.97
N MET A 57 13.70 -3.12 -11.21
CA MET A 57 12.25 -3.11 -11.05
C MET A 57 11.86 -3.52 -9.63
N ASN A 58 11.43 -2.54 -8.87
CA ASN A 58 10.70 -2.73 -7.62
C ASN A 58 9.28 -2.25 -7.88
N TYR A 59 8.29 -3.17 -7.82
CA TYR A 59 6.91 -2.84 -8.11
C TYR A 59 6.00 -3.45 -7.04
N TYR A 60 5.26 -2.59 -6.38
CA TYR A 60 4.19 -2.95 -5.45
C TYR A 60 2.98 -2.09 -5.75
N LYS A 61 1.83 -2.70 -5.97
CA LYS A 61 0.59 -1.97 -6.20
C LYS A 61 -0.61 -2.73 -5.67
N LYS A 62 -1.50 -2.00 -4.98
CA LYS A 62 -2.83 -2.46 -4.59
C LYS A 62 -3.81 -2.22 -5.74
N LEU A 63 -4.52 -3.26 -6.13
CA LEU A 63 -5.41 -3.27 -7.29
C LEU A 63 -6.74 -3.89 -6.92
N GLN A 64 -7.79 -3.50 -7.62
CA GLN A 64 -9.10 -4.12 -7.53
C GLN A 64 -9.48 -4.71 -8.89
N GLY A 65 -9.84 -5.99 -8.91
CA GLY A 65 -10.15 -6.67 -10.16
C GLY A 65 -10.18 -8.18 -10.04
N ALA A 66 -9.65 -8.87 -11.02
CA ALA A 66 -9.54 -10.32 -11.04
C ALA A 66 -8.15 -10.77 -11.49
N SER A 67 -7.59 -11.74 -10.79
CA SER A 67 -6.30 -12.34 -11.12
C SER A 67 -6.41 -13.86 -11.12
N TYR A 68 -6.05 -14.47 -12.22
CA TYR A 68 -5.97 -15.91 -12.37
C TYR A 68 -4.51 -16.33 -12.52
N THR A 69 -4.11 -17.36 -11.80
CA THR A 69 -2.83 -18.04 -11.95
C THR A 69 -3.05 -19.54 -12.04
N GLY A 70 -2.35 -20.19 -12.95
CA GLY A 70 -2.47 -21.63 -13.14
C GLY A 70 -1.17 -22.26 -13.59
N ALA A 71 -0.90 -23.47 -13.08
CA ALA A 71 0.20 -24.31 -13.54
C ALA A 71 -0.36 -25.62 -14.11
N PHE A 72 0.09 -25.96 -15.31
CA PHE A 72 -0.36 -27.12 -16.08
C PHE A 72 0.84 -27.96 -16.47
N ASP A 73 0.71 -29.27 -16.35
CA ASP A 73 1.75 -30.18 -16.85
C ASP A 73 1.48 -30.48 -18.33
N LEU A 74 2.42 -30.12 -19.17
CA LEU A 74 2.35 -30.30 -20.62
C LEU A 74 3.67 -30.86 -21.15
N TYR A 75 3.62 -31.98 -21.90
CA TYR A 75 4.78 -32.59 -22.55
C TYR A 75 6.00 -32.82 -21.63
N GLY A 76 5.77 -33.23 -20.39
CA GLY A 76 6.86 -33.52 -19.43
C GLY A 76 7.47 -32.28 -18.75
N GLY A 77 6.89 -31.09 -18.97
CA GLY A 77 7.23 -29.82 -18.31
C GLY A 77 6.05 -29.20 -17.63
N THR A 78 6.29 -28.28 -16.69
CA THR A 78 5.24 -27.47 -16.04
C THR A 78 5.14 -26.12 -16.74
N PHE A 79 3.99 -25.84 -17.31
CA PHE A 79 3.65 -24.52 -17.87
C PHE A 79 2.88 -23.70 -16.82
N THR A 80 3.38 -22.52 -16.48
CA THR A 80 2.71 -21.59 -15.58
C THR A 80 2.18 -20.39 -16.36
N SER A 81 0.90 -20.06 -16.19
CA SER A 81 0.26 -18.91 -16.81
C SER A 81 -0.38 -18.01 -15.76
N GLY A 82 -0.41 -16.71 -16.00
CA GLY A 82 -1.10 -15.74 -15.19
C GLY A 82 -1.77 -14.68 -16.06
N LEU A 83 -3.00 -14.34 -15.70
CA LEU A 83 -3.77 -13.25 -16.31
C LEU A 83 -4.37 -12.40 -15.19
N SER A 84 -4.17 -11.09 -15.27
CA SER A 84 -4.74 -10.15 -14.30
C SER A 84 -5.38 -8.97 -15.02
N LEU A 85 -6.58 -8.62 -14.58
CA LEU A 85 -7.33 -7.45 -15.02
C LEU A 85 -7.67 -6.63 -13.78
N ALA A 86 -7.26 -5.36 -13.75
CA ALA A 86 -7.47 -4.54 -12.57
C ALA A 86 -7.50 -3.05 -12.85
N VAL A 87 -8.10 -2.34 -11.90
CA VAL A 87 -8.09 -0.88 -11.80
C VAL A 87 -7.32 -0.50 -10.54
N ALA A 88 -6.52 0.56 -10.63
CA ALA A 88 -5.84 1.10 -9.46
C ALA A 88 -6.85 1.73 -8.49
N LYS A 89 -6.66 1.51 -7.19
CA LYS A 89 -7.59 1.95 -6.15
C LYS A 89 -7.42 3.43 -5.79
N GLY A 90 -6.27 4.02 -6.09
CA GLY A 90 -5.93 5.41 -5.77
C GLY A 90 -5.04 6.08 -6.79
N ASN A 91 -4.89 7.39 -6.62
CA ASN A 91 -3.97 8.21 -7.37
C ASN A 91 -2.57 8.11 -6.76
N TYR A 92 -1.56 7.83 -7.55
CA TYR A 92 -0.17 7.80 -7.09
C TYR A 92 0.40 9.21 -6.98
N SER A 93 1.08 9.51 -5.88
CA SER A 93 1.83 10.75 -5.67
C SER A 93 3.25 10.46 -5.21
N ARG A 94 4.17 11.32 -5.63
CA ARG A 94 5.56 11.35 -5.17
C ARG A 94 5.95 12.79 -4.89
N GLN A 95 6.44 13.05 -3.69
CA GLN A 95 6.85 14.40 -3.31
C GLN A 95 8.08 14.39 -2.42
N ASP A 96 8.87 15.45 -2.51
CA ASP A 96 9.95 15.76 -1.59
C ASP A 96 9.36 16.59 -0.43
N ILE A 97 9.66 16.23 0.81
CA ILE A 97 9.20 16.93 2.01
C ILE A 97 10.27 17.95 2.40
N PRO A 98 9.95 19.25 2.43
CA PRO A 98 10.90 20.27 2.92
C PRO A 98 11.07 20.11 4.43
N ILE A 99 12.22 19.64 4.85
CA ILE A 99 12.55 19.41 6.25
C ILE A 99 12.95 20.70 6.94
N ILE A 100 12.37 20.91 8.12
CA ILE A 100 12.77 21.94 9.07
C ILE A 100 13.67 21.27 10.11
N GLU A 101 14.88 21.75 10.26
CA GLU A 101 15.86 21.19 11.18
C GLU A 101 15.32 21.13 12.62
N GLY A 102 15.44 19.95 13.23
CA GLY A 102 14.92 19.70 14.59
C GLY A 102 13.40 19.50 14.69
N ASN A 103 12.66 19.65 13.59
CA ASN A 103 11.24 19.37 13.58
C ASN A 103 10.98 17.95 13.04
N GLN A 104 10.38 17.10 13.87
CA GLN A 104 10.03 15.73 13.49
C GLN A 104 8.65 15.61 12.81
N GLY A 105 7.93 16.71 12.65
CA GLY A 105 6.60 16.75 12.06
C GLY A 105 5.51 17.08 13.08
N PRO A 106 4.23 16.90 12.72
CA PRO A 106 3.75 16.26 11.48
C PRO A 106 3.94 17.12 10.23
N TYR A 107 4.31 16.46 9.12
CA TYR A 107 4.39 17.07 7.81
C TYR A 107 3.17 16.69 6.99
N LYS A 108 2.47 17.67 6.43
CA LYS A 108 1.27 17.48 5.61
C LYS A 108 1.64 16.99 4.22
N LEU A 109 1.02 15.89 3.79
CA LEU A 109 1.13 15.36 2.45
C LEU A 109 0.05 15.96 1.55
N LYS A 110 0.33 16.07 0.26
CA LYS A 110 -0.55 16.68 -0.71
C LYS A 110 -0.75 15.76 -1.91
N GLY A 111 -1.90 15.86 -2.52
CA GLY A 111 -2.13 15.23 -3.81
C GLY A 111 -1.37 15.90 -4.95
N ASN A 112 -1.42 15.29 -6.13
CA ASN A 112 -0.66 15.77 -7.30
C ASN A 112 -1.07 17.15 -7.79
N ASN A 113 -2.33 17.56 -7.56
CA ASN A 113 -2.84 18.87 -7.97
C ASN A 113 -2.85 19.87 -6.79
N GLY A 114 -2.15 19.52 -5.69
CA GLY A 114 -2.08 20.36 -4.51
C GLY A 114 -3.22 20.17 -3.51
N GLU A 115 -4.01 19.09 -3.64
CA GLU A 115 -5.06 18.76 -2.70
C GLU A 115 -4.46 18.55 -1.31
N THR A 116 -5.04 19.23 -0.32
CA THR A 116 -4.60 19.17 1.09
C THR A 116 -5.45 18.22 1.93
N PHE A 117 -6.64 17.90 1.44
CA PHE A 117 -7.55 16.94 2.07
C PHE A 117 -7.54 15.65 1.27
N ILE A 118 -6.58 14.79 1.58
CA ILE A 118 -6.41 13.49 0.94
C ILE A 118 -6.42 12.41 2.00
N ILE A 119 -6.92 11.24 1.62
CA ILE A 119 -6.84 10.04 2.44
C ILE A 119 -5.81 9.12 1.79
N ILE A 120 -4.77 8.76 2.52
CA ILE A 120 -3.69 7.92 2.02
C ILE A 120 -4.11 6.46 2.14
N LEU A 121 -3.92 5.68 1.08
CA LEU A 121 -4.18 4.26 1.10
C LEU A 121 -3.13 3.56 1.98
N ALA A 122 -3.60 2.94 3.06
CA ALA A 122 -2.73 2.33 4.07
C ALA A 122 -1.78 1.29 3.46
N GLY A 123 -0.50 1.38 3.81
CA GLY A 123 0.56 0.47 3.38
C GLY A 123 1.03 0.66 1.94
N THR A 124 0.59 1.72 1.25
CA THR A 124 1.10 2.08 -0.08
C THR A 124 2.29 3.02 -0.01
N GLU A 125 2.50 3.62 1.16
CA GLU A 125 3.57 4.60 1.36
C GLU A 125 4.96 3.95 1.34
N ARG A 126 5.90 4.70 0.77
CA ARG A 126 7.34 4.43 0.79
C ARG A 126 8.07 5.71 1.11
N VAL A 127 8.79 5.71 2.21
CA VAL A 127 9.52 6.88 2.71
C VAL A 127 11.01 6.65 2.53
N TYR A 128 11.68 7.58 1.91
CA TYR A 128 13.11 7.52 1.67
C TYR A 128 13.80 8.73 2.29
N ILE A 129 14.92 8.51 2.94
CA ILE A 129 15.83 9.56 3.40
C ILE A 129 17.18 9.31 2.76
N ASP A 130 17.67 10.26 1.96
CA ASP A 130 18.91 10.14 1.17
C ASP A 130 18.94 8.85 0.33
N GLY A 131 17.78 8.42 -0.20
CA GLY A 131 17.63 7.20 -0.98
C GLY A 131 17.50 5.91 -0.18
N LYS A 132 17.65 5.95 1.15
CA LYS A 132 17.46 4.77 2.02
C LYS A 132 15.98 4.66 2.40
N LEU A 133 15.41 3.47 2.16
CA LEU A 133 14.03 3.16 2.57
C LEU A 133 13.91 3.10 4.09
N MET A 134 12.94 3.82 4.64
CA MET A 134 12.62 3.89 6.06
C MET A 134 11.55 2.87 6.44
N VAL A 135 11.52 2.50 7.72
CA VAL A 135 10.60 1.51 8.29
C VAL A 135 9.52 2.21 9.11
N ARG A 136 8.25 1.92 8.81
CA ARG A 136 7.11 2.45 9.56
C ARG A 136 7.01 1.83 10.95
N GLY A 137 6.62 2.63 11.93
CA GLY A 137 6.29 2.23 13.29
C GLY A 137 6.77 3.23 14.33
N ALA A 138 6.05 3.34 15.45
CA ALA A 138 6.42 4.23 16.56
C ALA A 138 7.81 3.88 17.15
N GLU A 139 8.16 2.60 17.09
CA GLU A 139 9.47 2.07 17.52
C GLU A 139 10.51 2.01 16.38
N ASN A 140 10.14 2.49 15.17
CA ASN A 140 11.00 2.51 14.00
C ASN A 140 11.30 3.96 13.56
N ASP A 141 11.24 4.25 12.25
CA ASP A 141 11.71 5.52 11.70
C ASP A 141 10.61 6.58 11.60
N TYR A 142 9.36 6.19 11.31
CA TYR A 142 8.26 7.14 11.13
C TYR A 142 6.88 6.54 11.46
N ILE A 143 5.92 7.42 11.72
CA ILE A 143 4.50 7.12 11.83
C ILE A 143 3.73 7.94 10.78
N ILE A 144 2.58 7.44 10.35
CA ILE A 144 1.72 8.12 9.39
C ILE A 144 0.27 8.09 9.85
N ASP A 145 -0.40 9.24 9.75
CA ASP A 145 -1.85 9.34 9.87
C ASP A 145 -2.44 9.34 8.47
N TYR A 146 -3.06 8.23 8.11
CA TYR A 146 -3.61 8.02 6.78
C TYR A 146 -4.81 8.91 6.50
N ASN A 147 -5.65 9.17 7.51
CA ASN A 147 -6.85 9.99 7.36
C ASN A 147 -6.51 11.48 7.33
N ALA A 148 -5.57 11.90 8.15
CA ALA A 148 -5.09 13.28 8.13
C ALA A 148 -4.13 13.54 6.95
N GLY A 149 -3.56 12.50 6.33
CA GLY A 149 -2.54 12.66 5.30
C GLY A 149 -1.28 13.32 5.85
N GLU A 150 -0.80 12.84 7.01
CA GLU A 150 0.32 13.43 7.73
C GLU A 150 1.36 12.37 8.11
N ILE A 151 2.63 12.75 8.03
CA ILE A 151 3.75 11.90 8.44
C ILE A 151 4.57 12.59 9.54
N ALA A 152 4.96 11.85 10.56
CA ALA A 152 5.88 12.29 11.58
C ALA A 152 7.03 11.29 11.75
N PHE A 153 8.23 11.81 11.93
CA PHE A 153 9.43 11.00 12.13
C PHE A 153 9.69 10.76 13.62
N THR A 154 10.24 9.62 13.95
CA THR A 154 10.60 9.31 15.32
C THR A 154 11.94 9.95 15.69
N THR A 155 12.25 10.01 16.97
CA THR A 155 13.54 10.52 17.48
C THR A 155 14.74 9.68 17.06
N LYS A 156 14.52 8.48 16.49
CA LYS A 156 15.57 7.64 15.91
C LYS A 156 16.14 8.19 14.61
N VAL A 157 15.39 9.06 13.94
CA VAL A 157 15.78 9.67 12.68
C VAL A 157 16.23 11.10 12.94
N LEU A 158 17.51 11.37 12.68
CA LEU A 158 18.02 12.73 12.74
C LEU A 158 17.65 13.46 11.44
N LEU A 159 16.72 14.41 11.54
CA LEU A 159 16.33 15.28 10.44
C LEU A 159 17.11 16.59 10.48
N THR A 160 17.96 16.78 9.48
CA THR A 160 18.69 18.03 9.25
C THR A 160 18.22 18.64 7.92
N LYS A 161 18.39 19.93 7.74
CA LYS A 161 18.02 20.66 6.49
C LYS A 161 18.66 20.09 5.22
N ASP A 162 19.79 19.39 5.36
CA ASP A 162 20.52 18.81 4.23
C ASP A 162 19.99 17.43 3.81
N LYS A 163 19.08 16.86 4.60
CA LYS A 163 18.46 15.58 4.30
C LYS A 163 17.43 15.72 3.20
N ARG A 164 17.51 14.85 2.20
CA ARG A 164 16.48 14.71 1.19
C ARG A 164 15.47 13.66 1.65
N VAL A 165 14.28 14.12 2.02
CA VAL A 165 13.18 13.25 2.40
C VAL A 165 12.18 13.18 1.25
N GLN A 166 11.94 11.98 0.75
CA GLN A 166 11.03 11.70 -0.34
C GLN A 166 10.00 10.67 0.08
N ILE A 167 8.74 10.93 -0.25
CA ILE A 167 7.65 10.00 0.00
C ILE A 167 6.90 9.69 -1.29
N GLU A 168 6.58 8.41 -1.48
CA GLU A 168 5.69 7.89 -2.50
C GLU A 168 4.49 7.26 -1.81
N PHE A 169 3.28 7.49 -2.33
CA PHE A 169 2.05 6.92 -1.76
C PHE A 169 0.91 6.94 -2.78
N GLU A 170 -0.12 6.13 -2.51
CA GLU A 170 -1.40 6.23 -3.22
C GLU A 170 -2.42 6.92 -2.31
N TYR A 171 -3.28 7.74 -2.89
CA TYR A 171 -4.28 8.51 -2.15
C TYR A 171 -5.62 8.55 -2.88
N SER A 172 -6.69 8.76 -2.13
CA SER A 172 -8.01 9.08 -2.64
C SER A 172 -8.31 10.54 -2.35
N ASP A 173 -8.76 11.25 -3.36
CA ASP A 173 -9.29 12.60 -3.30
C ASP A 173 -10.82 12.52 -3.23
N LYS A 174 -11.37 12.26 -2.06
CA LYS A 174 -12.82 12.41 -1.89
C LYS A 174 -13.17 13.88 -1.84
N ASN A 175 -13.62 14.42 -2.96
CA ASN A 175 -14.42 15.63 -2.96
C ASN A 175 -15.77 15.31 -2.31
N TYR A 176 -15.96 15.75 -1.07
CA TYR A 176 -17.28 15.81 -0.42
C TYR A 176 -18.07 17.01 -0.94
#